data_70ef6273cf2d579658a5ed8bc3542fa8
#
_entry.id   70ef6273cf2d579658a5ed8bc3542fa8
#
_cell.length_a   1.000
_cell.length_b   1.000
_cell.length_c   1.000
_cell.angle_alpha   90.00
_cell.angle_beta   90.00
_cell.angle_gamma   90.00
#
_symmetry.space_group_name_H-M   'P 1'
#
loop_
_entity.id
_entity.type
_entity.pdbx_description
1 polymer ?
#
loop_
_entity_poly.entity_id
_entity_poly.type
_entity_poly.pdbx_seq_one_letter_code
_entity_poly.pdbx_strand_id
1 'polypeptide(L)' 'AESILMDKELLDALYDELNRLDPDGRRICELIMQGKTEREIAADMGKRQSTINYQKNKVFSILREALKDFI' A
#
# COMPACT_ATOMS: atom_id res chain seq x y z
N ALA A 1 -20.34 -0.27 -14.65
CA ALA A 1 -19.07 0.38 -14.98
C ALA A 1 -18.72 1.47 -13.98
N GLU A 2 -19.70 2.24 -13.58
CA GLU A 2 -19.48 3.33 -12.62
C GLU A 2 -19.00 2.81 -11.28
N SER A 3 -19.41 1.61 -10.91
CA SER A 3 -19.06 1.03 -9.63
C SER A 3 -17.57 0.73 -9.48
N ILE A 4 -16.84 0.67 -10.60
CA ILE A 4 -15.40 0.42 -10.56
C ILE A 4 -14.59 1.71 -10.57
N LEU A 5 -15.28 2.85 -10.73
CA LEU A 5 -14.61 4.13 -10.65
C LEU A 5 -14.49 4.51 -9.18
N MET A 6 -13.28 4.84 -8.77
CA MET A 6 -13.05 5.29 -7.41
C MET A 6 -13.57 6.71 -7.25
N ASP A 7 -14.25 6.93 -6.13
CA ASP A 7 -14.66 8.26 -5.75
C ASP A 7 -13.42 9.12 -5.55
N LYS A 8 -13.50 10.38 -5.94
CA LYS A 8 -12.39 11.31 -5.77
C LYS A 8 -12.00 11.45 -4.30
N GLU A 9 -12.99 11.48 -3.40
CA GLU A 9 -12.73 11.56 -1.97
C GLU A 9 -11.95 10.35 -1.48
N LEU A 10 -12.29 9.16 -1.99
CA LEU A 10 -11.57 7.94 -1.63
C LEU A 10 -10.14 7.98 -2.14
N LEU A 11 -9.92 8.44 -3.37
CA LEU A 11 -8.57 8.58 -3.92
C LEU A 11 -7.75 9.57 -3.13
N ASP A 12 -8.34 10.70 -2.77
CA ASP A 12 -7.65 11.72 -1.98
C ASP A 12 -7.27 11.16 -0.61
N ALA A 13 -8.16 10.43 0.03
CA ALA A 13 -7.88 9.78 1.31
C ALA A 13 -6.77 8.76 1.20
N LEU A 14 -6.78 7.97 0.11
CA LEU A 14 -5.75 6.97 -0.12
C LEU A 14 -4.38 7.63 -0.29
N TYR A 15 -4.30 8.68 -1.10
CA TYR A 15 -3.04 9.38 -1.31
C TYR A 15 -2.54 10.05 -0.04
N ASP A 16 -3.45 10.60 0.77
CA ASP A 16 -3.07 11.18 2.05
C ASP A 16 -2.43 10.13 2.96
N GLU A 17 -3.03 8.94 3.03
CA GLU A 17 -2.48 7.87 3.85
C GLU A 17 -1.15 7.37 3.32
N LEU A 18 -1.01 7.26 1.99
CA LEU A 18 0.26 6.87 1.38
C LEU A 18 1.36 7.90 1.72
N ASN A 19 1.02 9.17 1.74
CA ASN A 19 1.98 10.23 2.06
C ASN A 19 2.39 10.22 3.54
N ARG A 20 1.56 9.64 4.41
CA ARG A 20 1.87 9.52 5.84
C ARG A 20 2.74 8.33 6.16
N LEU A 21 2.83 7.37 5.23
CA LEU A 21 3.68 6.21 5.43
C LEU A 21 5.15 6.61 5.37
N ASP A 22 5.99 5.83 6.05
CA ASP A 22 7.42 6.03 5.94
C ASP A 22 7.86 5.70 4.49
N PRO A 23 9.06 6.12 4.08
CA PRO A 23 9.53 5.89 2.70
C PRO A 23 9.50 4.42 2.30
N ASP A 24 9.85 3.51 3.20
CA ASP A 24 9.85 2.08 2.91
C ASP A 24 8.44 1.55 2.70
N GLY A 25 7.50 1.94 3.57
CA GLY A 25 6.10 1.52 3.43
C GLY A 25 5.50 2.02 2.14
N ARG A 26 5.78 3.27 1.80
CA ARG A 26 5.30 3.86 0.54
C ARG A 26 5.87 3.13 -0.67
N ARG A 27 7.16 2.83 -0.64
CA ARG A 27 7.81 2.11 -1.74
C ARG A 27 7.22 0.72 -1.91
N ILE A 28 6.98 0.02 -0.81
CA ILE A 28 6.34 -1.29 -0.85
C ILE A 28 4.97 -1.22 -1.51
N CYS A 29 4.16 -0.22 -1.14
CA CYS A 29 2.86 -0.02 -1.77
C CYS A 29 2.98 0.20 -3.27
N GLU A 30 3.90 1.04 -3.69
CA GLU A 30 4.11 1.33 -5.11
C GLU A 30 4.47 0.05 -5.87
N LEU A 31 5.36 -0.76 -5.32
CA LEU A 31 5.78 -2.01 -5.97
C LEU A 31 4.64 -3.02 -6.03
N ILE A 32 3.82 -3.10 -4.98
CA ILE A 32 2.64 -3.98 -4.99
C ILE A 32 1.68 -3.54 -6.09
N MET A 33 1.46 -2.24 -6.23
CA MET A 33 0.57 -1.70 -7.26
C MET A 33 1.09 -1.98 -8.67
N GLN A 34 2.39 -2.16 -8.81
CA GLN A 34 3.01 -2.57 -10.08
C GLN A 34 2.93 -4.07 -10.33
N GLY A 35 2.35 -4.82 -9.39
CA GLY A 35 2.20 -6.26 -9.55
C GLY A 35 3.42 -7.07 -9.11
N LYS A 36 4.33 -6.48 -8.36
CA LYS A 36 5.52 -7.18 -7.87
C LYS A 36 5.17 -8.13 -6.74
N THR A 37 5.85 -9.27 -6.70
CA THR A 37 5.71 -10.21 -5.60
C THR A 37 6.56 -9.76 -4.41
N GLU A 38 6.31 -10.35 -3.23
CA GLU A 38 7.11 -10.06 -2.05
C GLU A 38 8.59 -10.35 -2.27
N ARG A 39 8.89 -11.43 -2.98
CA ARG A 39 10.26 -11.79 -3.32
C ARG A 39 10.93 -10.73 -4.18
N GLU A 40 10.20 -10.24 -5.19
CA GLU A 40 10.72 -9.19 -6.08
C GLU A 40 10.93 -7.89 -5.32
N ILE A 41 9.99 -7.54 -4.44
CA ILE A 41 10.11 -6.34 -3.62
C ILE A 41 11.30 -6.45 -2.69
N ALA A 42 11.49 -7.60 -2.06
CA ALA A 42 12.61 -7.84 -1.15
C ALA A 42 13.94 -7.65 -1.89
N ALA A 43 14.04 -8.20 -3.09
CA ALA A 43 15.25 -8.06 -3.90
C ALA A 43 15.47 -6.60 -4.30
N ASP A 44 14.42 -5.90 -4.70
CA ASP A 44 14.50 -4.51 -5.13
C ASP A 44 14.94 -3.59 -4.00
N MET A 45 14.46 -3.85 -2.80
CA MET A 45 14.75 -3.01 -1.63
C MET A 45 15.95 -3.50 -0.81
N GLY A 46 16.54 -4.63 -1.18
CA GLY A 46 17.66 -5.19 -0.43
C GLY A 46 17.29 -5.63 0.97
N LYS A 47 16.07 -6.13 1.14
CA LYS A 47 15.56 -6.59 2.45
C LYS A 47 15.17 -8.06 2.38
N ARG A 48 14.96 -8.65 3.55
CA ARG A 48 14.48 -10.03 3.64
C ARG A 48 13.00 -10.08 3.29
N GLN A 49 12.57 -11.18 2.70
CA GLN A 49 11.16 -11.36 2.34
C GLN A 49 10.25 -11.31 3.58
N SER A 50 10.71 -11.85 4.71
CA SER A 50 9.94 -11.78 5.95
C SER A 50 9.73 -10.34 6.42
N THR A 51 10.73 -9.48 6.23
CA THR A 51 10.62 -8.06 6.54
C THR A 51 9.57 -7.39 5.64
N ILE A 52 9.61 -7.70 4.35
CA ILE A 52 8.63 -7.15 3.41
C ILE A 52 7.22 -7.61 3.78
N ASN A 53 7.06 -8.88 4.11
CA ASN A 53 5.76 -9.41 4.51
C ASN A 53 5.21 -8.67 5.74
N TYR A 54 6.05 -8.46 6.74
CA TYR A 54 5.67 -7.73 7.95
C TYR A 54 5.25 -6.30 7.61
N GLN A 55 6.08 -5.60 6.84
CA GLN A 55 5.80 -4.21 6.48
C GLN A 55 4.57 -4.08 5.61
N LYS A 56 4.39 -5.01 4.67
CA LYS A 56 3.19 -5.03 3.82
C LYS A 56 1.93 -5.17 4.66
N ASN A 57 1.92 -6.11 5.59
CA ASN A 57 0.76 -6.33 6.44
C ASN A 57 0.48 -5.13 7.33
N LYS A 58 1.53 -4.50 7.84
CA LYS A 58 1.39 -3.29 8.64
C LYS A 58 0.77 -2.16 7.84
N VAL A 59 1.27 -1.95 6.62
CA VAL A 59 0.76 -0.91 5.72
C VAL A 59 -0.71 -1.18 5.38
N PHE A 60 -1.04 -2.41 5.04
CA PHE A 60 -2.41 -2.77 4.70
C PHE A 60 -3.36 -2.56 5.87
N SER A 61 -2.91 -2.85 7.10
CA SER A 61 -3.72 -2.59 8.29
C SER A 61 -4.00 -1.11 8.47
N ILE A 62 -2.99 -0.28 8.26
CA ILE A 62 -3.14 1.18 8.35
C ILE A 62 -4.12 1.68 7.30
N LEU A 63 -3.96 1.23 6.05
CA LEU A 63 -4.85 1.65 4.98
C LEU A 63 -6.28 1.16 5.20
N ARG A 64 -6.45 -0.07 5.66
CA ARG A 64 -7.77 -0.61 5.95
C ARG A 64 -8.47 0.21 7.01
N GLU A 65 -7.78 0.57 8.09
CA GLU A 65 -8.35 1.35 9.16
C GLU A 65 -8.71 2.76 8.68
N ALA A 66 -7.84 3.37 7.89
CA ALA A 66 -8.07 4.72 7.38
C ALA A 66 -9.24 4.77 6.39
N LEU A 67 -9.41 3.72 5.59
CA LEU A 67 -10.40 3.71 4.52
C LEU A 67 -11.70 2.99 4.88
N LYS A 68 -11.84 2.50 6.10
CA LYS A 68 -13.01 1.71 6.49
C LYS A 68 -14.31 2.48 6.34
N ASP A 69 -14.28 3.80 6.51
CA ASP A 69 -15.48 4.64 6.39
C ASP A 69 -15.92 4.83 4.94
N PHE A 70 -15.10 4.44 3.98
CA PHE A 70 -15.40 4.55 2.56
C PHE A 70 -15.84 3.21 1.96
N ILE A 71 -15.80 2.16 2.72
CA ILE A 71 -16.17 0.80 2.30
C ILE A 71 -17.38 0.30 3.09
#